data_7918acca927616ee20f2aef9329fbc83
#
_entry.id   7918acca927616ee20f2aef9329fbc83
#
_cell.length_a   1.000
_cell.length_b   1.000
_cell.length_c   1.000
_cell.angle_alpha   90.00
_cell.angle_beta   90.00
_cell.angle_gamma   90.00
#
_symmetry.space_group_name_H-M   'P 1'
#
loop_
_entity.id
_entity.type
_entity.pdbx_description
1 polymer ?
#
loop_
_entity_poly.entity_id
_entity_poly.type
_entity_poly.pdbx_seq_one_letter_code
_entity_poly.pdbx_strand_id
1 'polypeptide(L)'
;MKTRVIVVVSAVLALGACSNGADSGSTDTIVVPTSDSVADTTTDSTVSVPENVTIAVTVGVDSGPERVEQVALGSQVTLTLTNPNEDDEFHLHGYDLSPGETPKGETATITFTADKAGEFEVESHHTEDVLVIINVS
;
A
#
# COMPACT_ATOMS: atom_id res chain seq x y z
N MET A 1 -30.19 13.41 28.11
CA MET A 1 -29.03 14.10 28.76
C MET A 1 -27.77 13.75 27.94
N LYS A 2 -27.19 14.73 27.28
CA LYS A 2 -26.03 14.54 26.39
C LYS A 2 -24.78 14.99 27.15
N THR A 3 -23.94 14.07 27.56
CA THR A 3 -22.67 14.39 28.22
C THR A 3 -21.59 14.48 27.15
N ARG A 4 -21.08 15.69 26.92
CA ARG A 4 -19.90 15.96 26.08
C ARG A 4 -18.65 15.87 26.94
N VAL A 5 -17.77 14.95 26.63
CA VAL A 5 -16.42 14.89 27.21
C VAL A 5 -15.48 15.63 26.26
N ILE A 6 -14.90 16.72 26.76
CA ILE A 6 -13.86 17.49 26.06
C ILE A 6 -12.52 16.98 26.60
N VAL A 7 -11.73 16.39 25.72
CA VAL A 7 -10.33 16.03 26.03
C VAL A 7 -9.43 17.12 25.47
N VAL A 8 -8.76 17.83 26.38
CA VAL A 8 -7.73 18.83 26.07
C VAL A 8 -6.40 18.10 25.99
N VAL A 9 -5.77 18.11 24.84
CA VAL A 9 -4.40 17.59 24.66
C VAL A 9 -3.44 18.76 24.67
N SER A 10 -2.59 18.80 25.67
CA SER A 10 -1.53 19.80 25.82
C SER A 10 -0.30 19.39 25.00
N ALA A 11 0.15 20.31 24.16
CA ALA A 11 1.40 20.20 23.41
C ALA A 11 2.60 20.54 24.29
N VAL A 12 3.61 19.68 24.28
CA VAL A 12 4.94 19.97 24.84
C VAL A 12 5.93 20.11 23.70
N LEU A 13 6.45 21.32 23.51
CA LEU A 13 7.62 21.61 22.67
C LEU A 13 8.89 21.35 23.47
N ALA A 14 9.81 20.56 22.92
CA ALA A 14 11.19 20.51 23.38
C ALA A 14 12.12 20.92 22.23
N LEU A 15 12.74 22.09 22.38
CA LEU A 15 13.87 22.57 21.59
C LEU A 15 15.16 21.99 22.18
N GLY A 16 15.96 21.36 21.35
CA GLY A 16 17.33 20.97 21.68
C GLY A 16 18.29 21.42 20.57
N ALA A 17 19.09 22.43 20.89
CA ALA A 17 20.12 23.01 20.02
C ALA A 17 21.52 22.56 20.45
N CYS A 18 22.50 22.76 19.52
CA CYS A 18 23.97 22.77 19.67
C CYS A 18 24.65 21.40 19.56
N SER A 19 25.78 21.25 18.87
CA SER A 19 26.96 22.14 18.83
C SER A 19 27.97 21.69 17.76
N ASN A 20 28.70 22.67 17.29
CA ASN A 20 29.93 22.70 16.51
C ASN A 20 31.01 21.66 16.86
N GLY A 21 31.75 21.25 15.84
CA GLY A 21 33.09 20.67 15.97
C GLY A 21 33.82 20.81 14.65
N ALA A 22 34.63 21.88 14.53
CA ALA A 22 35.59 22.07 13.48
C ALA A 22 36.90 21.38 13.90
N ASP A 23 37.59 20.70 13.01
CA ASP A 23 39.06 20.64 13.05
C ASP A 23 39.66 20.49 11.65
N SER A 24 40.71 21.25 11.47
CA SER A 24 41.51 21.47 10.28
C SER A 24 42.63 20.44 10.15
N GLY A 25 43.07 20.20 8.92
CA GLY A 25 44.42 19.66 8.70
C GLY A 25 44.59 19.02 7.32
N SER A 26 44.96 19.82 6.40
CA SER A 26 46.21 19.91 5.61
C SER A 26 46.50 18.82 4.59
N THR A 27 46.54 19.31 3.34
CA THR A 27 47.54 19.12 2.24
C THR A 27 47.85 17.67 1.81
N ASP A 28 47.73 17.28 0.59
CA ASP A 28 48.47 17.71 -0.59
C ASP A 28 48.18 16.81 -1.80
N THR A 29 48.40 17.36 -2.95
CA THR A 29 48.79 16.76 -4.23
C THR A 29 47.71 16.29 -5.20
N ILE A 30 47.57 17.20 -6.18
CA ILE A 30 47.04 17.12 -7.53
C ILE A 30 47.47 15.82 -8.26
N VAL A 31 46.49 15.12 -8.80
CA VAL A 31 46.58 14.50 -10.12
C VAL A 31 45.23 14.57 -10.79
N VAL A 32 45.12 15.39 -11.85
CA VAL A 32 44.04 15.30 -12.82
C VAL A 32 44.37 14.19 -13.79
N PRO A 33 43.46 13.33 -14.13
CA PRO A 33 43.11 13.15 -15.52
C PRO A 33 41.63 13.27 -15.81
N THR A 34 41.37 14.13 -16.71
CA THR A 34 40.36 14.26 -17.73
C THR A 34 39.44 13.05 -17.95
N SER A 35 38.10 13.39 -18.04
CA SER A 35 37.10 12.83 -18.96
C SER A 35 36.64 11.40 -18.70
N ASP A 36 35.43 11.25 -18.28
CA ASP A 36 34.29 11.02 -19.19
C ASP A 36 32.98 11.20 -18.40
N SER A 37 32.21 12.15 -18.87
CA SER A 37 30.86 12.33 -18.45
C SER A 37 30.01 11.24 -19.11
N VAL A 38 29.91 10.08 -18.49
CA VAL A 38 28.79 9.18 -18.74
C VAL A 38 27.65 9.66 -17.85
N ALA A 39 26.71 10.31 -18.45
CA ALA A 39 25.41 10.49 -17.83
C ALA A 39 24.83 9.11 -17.57
N ASP A 40 25.04 8.62 -16.35
CA ASP A 40 24.33 7.49 -15.82
C ASP A 40 22.90 7.95 -15.59
N THR A 41 22.07 7.76 -16.61
CA THR A 41 20.63 7.81 -16.48
C THR A 41 20.25 6.57 -15.69
N THR A 42 20.38 6.66 -14.38
CA THR A 42 19.78 5.68 -13.48
C THR A 42 18.27 5.81 -13.65
N THR A 43 17.74 5.06 -14.60
CA THR A 43 16.34 4.70 -14.60
C THR A 43 16.17 3.81 -13.36
N ASP A 44 15.71 4.41 -12.28
CA ASP A 44 15.28 3.68 -11.09
C ASP A 44 14.06 2.84 -11.49
N SER A 45 14.33 1.72 -12.15
CA SER A 45 13.37 0.64 -12.27
C SER A 45 13.38 -0.06 -10.93
N THR A 46 12.50 0.35 -10.02
CA THR A 46 12.16 -0.43 -8.84
C THR A 46 11.62 -1.77 -9.34
N VAL A 47 12.51 -2.74 -9.44
CA VAL A 47 12.11 -4.13 -9.66
C VAL A 47 11.38 -4.55 -8.39
N SER A 48 10.05 -4.53 -8.43
CA SER A 48 9.23 -5.11 -7.37
C SER A 48 9.56 -6.59 -7.25
N VAL A 49 9.95 -7.01 -6.05
CA VAL A 49 10.27 -8.43 -5.78
C VAL A 49 8.98 -9.13 -5.36
N PRO A 50 8.65 -10.29 -5.93
CA PRO A 50 7.50 -11.08 -5.49
C PRO A 50 7.55 -11.37 -4.00
N GLU A 51 6.43 -11.16 -3.32
CA GLU A 51 6.29 -11.35 -1.88
C GLU A 51 4.93 -11.94 -1.49
N ASN A 52 4.74 -12.25 -0.21
CA ASN A 52 3.42 -12.58 0.33
C ASN A 52 2.75 -11.29 0.79
N VAL A 53 1.66 -10.92 0.12
CA VAL A 53 0.90 -9.70 0.39
C VAL A 53 -0.43 -10.06 1.03
N THR A 54 -0.79 -9.37 2.12
CA THR A 54 -2.11 -9.50 2.73
C THR A 54 -2.84 -8.17 2.63
N ILE A 55 -4.02 -8.18 2.04
CA ILE A 55 -4.90 -7.02 1.86
C ILE A 55 -6.19 -7.30 2.62
N ALA A 56 -6.55 -6.41 3.55
CA ALA A 56 -7.81 -6.50 4.27
C ALA A 56 -8.72 -5.33 3.88
N VAL A 57 -9.98 -5.63 3.57
CA VAL A 57 -10.99 -4.65 3.15
C VAL A 57 -12.25 -4.82 3.97
N THR A 58 -12.74 -3.72 4.55
CA THR A 58 -14.01 -3.67 5.25
C THR A 58 -14.95 -2.73 4.52
N VAL A 59 -16.05 -3.28 4.01
CA VAL A 59 -17.04 -2.53 3.22
C VAL A 59 -17.60 -1.34 4.00
N GLY A 60 -17.56 -0.17 3.37
CA GLY A 60 -18.04 1.09 3.96
C GLY A 60 -17.13 1.70 5.03
N VAL A 61 -15.95 1.11 5.30
CA VAL A 61 -14.97 1.64 6.26
C VAL A 61 -13.69 2.09 5.54
N ASP A 62 -13.07 1.17 4.83
CA ASP A 62 -11.83 1.39 4.10
C ASP A 62 -11.89 0.88 2.65
N SER A 63 -13.10 0.68 2.13
CA SER A 63 -13.38 0.28 0.75
C SER A 63 -13.72 1.48 -0.13
N GLY A 64 -13.48 1.34 -1.42
CA GLY A 64 -13.90 2.30 -2.44
C GLY A 64 -13.05 2.26 -3.70
N PRO A 65 -13.55 2.85 -4.81
CA PRO A 65 -12.87 2.82 -6.11
C PRO A 65 -11.56 3.63 -6.16
N GLU A 66 -11.34 4.51 -5.19
CA GLU A 66 -10.10 5.28 -5.05
C GLU A 66 -9.01 4.52 -4.27
N ARG A 67 -9.36 3.39 -3.65
CA ARG A 67 -8.39 2.56 -2.94
C ARG A 67 -7.64 1.69 -3.93
N VAL A 68 -6.33 1.91 -4.03
CA VAL A 68 -5.45 1.15 -4.92
C VAL A 68 -4.34 0.49 -4.11
N GLU A 69 -4.21 -0.83 -4.24
CA GLU A 69 -3.16 -1.62 -3.61
C GLU A 69 -2.13 -2.03 -4.67
N GLN A 70 -0.86 -1.70 -4.43
CA GLN A 70 0.23 -2.05 -5.34
C GLN A 70 0.78 -3.43 -5.01
N VAL A 71 0.85 -4.29 -5.99
CA VAL A 71 1.31 -5.68 -5.84
C VAL A 71 2.35 -6.01 -6.89
N ALA A 72 3.48 -6.57 -6.48
CA ALA A 72 4.51 -7.02 -7.41
C ALA A 72 4.04 -8.24 -8.21
N LEU A 73 4.36 -8.24 -9.51
CA LEU A 73 4.08 -9.40 -10.37
C LEU A 73 4.73 -10.67 -9.81
N GLY A 74 3.98 -11.73 -9.70
CA GLY A 74 4.40 -13.02 -9.14
C GLY A 74 4.16 -13.17 -7.63
N SER A 75 3.68 -12.13 -6.94
CA SER A 75 3.37 -12.18 -5.51
C SER A 75 2.21 -13.14 -5.21
N GLN A 76 2.26 -13.75 -4.01
CA GLN A 76 1.14 -14.47 -3.44
C GLN A 76 0.27 -13.49 -2.65
N VAL A 77 -0.99 -13.35 -3.05
CA VAL A 77 -1.91 -12.41 -2.43
C VAL A 77 -2.96 -13.16 -1.62
N THR A 78 -3.17 -12.72 -0.38
CA THR A 78 -4.31 -13.10 0.46
C THR A 78 -5.17 -11.87 0.67
N LEU A 79 -6.35 -11.85 0.05
CA LEU A 79 -7.33 -10.79 0.18
C LEU A 79 -8.42 -11.25 1.15
N THR A 80 -8.67 -10.46 2.19
CA THR A 80 -9.75 -10.69 3.15
C THR A 80 -10.78 -9.57 3.04
N LEU A 81 -12.06 -9.94 2.98
CA LEU A 81 -13.18 -9.04 2.72
C LEU A 81 -14.27 -9.25 3.78
N THR A 82 -14.75 -8.17 4.37
CA THR A 82 -15.81 -8.23 5.39
C THR A 82 -16.84 -7.15 5.12
N ASN A 83 -18.13 -7.54 5.00
CA ASN A 83 -19.22 -6.59 5.01
C ASN A 83 -19.92 -6.64 6.40
N PRO A 84 -19.77 -5.57 7.23
CA PRO A 84 -20.37 -5.56 8.56
C PRO A 84 -21.87 -5.24 8.56
N ASN A 85 -22.45 -4.91 7.41
CA ASN A 85 -23.80 -4.37 7.31
C ASN A 85 -24.81 -5.38 6.78
N GLU A 86 -24.39 -6.26 5.87
CA GLU A 86 -25.26 -7.22 5.19
C GLU A 86 -24.46 -8.43 4.69
N ASP A 87 -25.17 -9.48 4.24
CA ASP A 87 -24.57 -10.58 3.51
C ASP A 87 -24.03 -10.04 2.18
N ASP A 88 -22.96 -10.63 1.64
CA ASP A 88 -22.32 -10.14 0.41
C ASP A 88 -21.67 -11.27 -0.38
N GLU A 89 -21.53 -11.08 -1.68
CA GLU A 89 -20.72 -11.90 -2.54
C GLU A 89 -19.64 -11.03 -3.19
N PHE A 90 -18.37 -11.38 -2.98
CA PHE A 90 -17.25 -10.65 -3.50
C PHE A 90 -16.70 -11.28 -4.77
N HIS A 91 -16.25 -10.45 -5.71
CA HIS A 91 -15.67 -10.92 -6.96
C HIS A 91 -14.38 -10.14 -7.30
N LEU A 92 -13.30 -10.89 -7.59
CA LEU A 92 -12.07 -10.33 -8.13
C LEU A 92 -12.07 -10.50 -9.65
N HIS A 93 -12.28 -9.40 -10.36
CA HIS A 93 -12.28 -9.36 -11.82
C HIS A 93 -10.92 -9.69 -12.42
N GLY A 94 -10.91 -10.28 -13.60
CA GLY A 94 -9.70 -10.66 -14.33
C GLY A 94 -9.01 -11.94 -13.85
N TYR A 95 -9.18 -12.29 -12.57
CA TYR A 95 -8.84 -13.60 -12.00
C TYR A 95 -10.06 -14.51 -11.93
N ASP A 96 -11.25 -13.95 -12.00
CA ASP A 96 -12.54 -14.65 -11.98
C ASP A 96 -12.71 -15.49 -10.70
N LEU A 97 -12.38 -14.87 -9.56
CA LEU A 97 -12.41 -15.52 -8.25
C LEU A 97 -13.50 -14.92 -7.38
N SER A 98 -14.34 -15.79 -6.82
CA SER A 98 -15.33 -15.46 -5.79
C SER A 98 -15.30 -16.53 -4.69
N PRO A 99 -15.35 -16.14 -3.41
CA PRO A 99 -15.53 -17.09 -2.31
C PRO A 99 -16.97 -17.60 -2.18
N GLY A 100 -17.90 -17.04 -2.97
CA GLY A 100 -19.34 -17.22 -2.84
C GLY A 100 -19.97 -16.32 -1.79
N GLU A 101 -21.25 -16.59 -1.49
CA GLU A 101 -22.01 -15.83 -0.50
C GLU A 101 -21.34 -15.86 0.89
N THR A 102 -21.13 -14.69 1.45
CA THR A 102 -20.49 -14.48 2.75
C THR A 102 -21.48 -13.81 3.69
N PRO A 103 -21.85 -14.44 4.83
CA PRO A 103 -22.77 -13.86 5.77
C PRO A 103 -22.27 -12.55 6.37
N LYS A 104 -23.22 -11.68 6.72
CA LYS A 104 -22.96 -10.42 7.41
C LYS A 104 -21.96 -10.53 8.54
N GLY A 105 -20.91 -9.72 8.48
CA GLY A 105 -19.86 -9.64 9.50
C GLY A 105 -18.87 -10.81 9.48
N GLU A 106 -19.05 -11.80 8.63
CA GLU A 106 -18.06 -12.84 8.38
C GLU A 106 -17.00 -12.34 7.40
N THR A 107 -15.84 -13.00 7.42
CA THR A 107 -14.72 -12.64 6.55
C THR A 107 -14.58 -13.66 5.44
N ALA A 108 -14.71 -13.23 4.21
CA ALA A 108 -14.34 -13.98 3.03
C ALA A 108 -12.83 -13.90 2.78
N THR A 109 -12.26 -14.93 2.16
CA THR A 109 -10.84 -14.96 1.78
C THR A 109 -10.68 -15.41 0.34
N ILE A 110 -9.96 -14.61 -0.44
CA ILE A 110 -9.50 -14.94 -1.79
C ILE A 110 -7.98 -15.03 -1.76
N THR A 111 -7.43 -16.12 -2.27
CA THR A 111 -5.97 -16.30 -2.38
C THR A 111 -5.61 -16.55 -3.83
N PHE A 112 -4.63 -15.82 -4.35
CA PHE A 112 -4.20 -15.97 -5.74
C PHE A 112 -2.74 -15.57 -5.91
N THR A 113 -2.16 -15.98 -7.06
CA THR A 113 -0.86 -15.47 -7.51
C THR A 113 -1.10 -14.30 -8.45
N ALA A 114 -0.46 -13.17 -8.23
CA ALA A 114 -0.53 -12.00 -9.09
C ALA A 114 0.29 -12.22 -10.38
N ASP A 115 -0.16 -13.12 -11.25
CA ASP A 115 0.56 -13.60 -12.45
C ASP A 115 0.27 -12.80 -13.72
N LYS A 116 -0.57 -11.77 -13.62
CA LYS A 116 -0.95 -10.87 -14.71
C LYS A 116 -0.72 -9.43 -14.30
N ALA A 117 0.05 -8.68 -15.09
CA ALA A 117 0.17 -7.23 -14.88
C ALA A 117 -1.11 -6.52 -15.32
N GLY A 118 -1.51 -5.48 -14.58
CA GLY A 118 -2.71 -4.69 -14.84
C GLY A 118 -3.44 -4.27 -13.58
N GLU A 119 -4.64 -3.71 -13.78
CA GLU A 119 -5.54 -3.31 -12.70
C GLU A 119 -6.71 -4.29 -12.64
N PHE A 120 -7.00 -4.74 -11.43
CA PHE A 120 -8.02 -5.75 -11.14
C PHE A 120 -8.95 -5.21 -10.06
N GLU A 121 -10.21 -5.07 -10.39
CA GLU A 121 -11.24 -4.60 -9.48
C GLU A 121 -11.76 -5.72 -8.59
N VAL A 122 -11.97 -5.39 -7.34
CA VAL A 122 -12.70 -6.22 -6.38
C VAL A 122 -14.03 -5.56 -6.12
N GLU A 123 -15.11 -6.25 -6.40
CA GLU A 123 -16.48 -5.73 -6.29
C GLU A 123 -17.32 -6.49 -5.28
N SER A 124 -18.32 -5.80 -4.73
CA SER A 124 -19.48 -6.38 -4.08
C SER A 124 -20.56 -6.64 -5.14
N HIS A 125 -21.05 -7.86 -5.26
CA HIS A 125 -22.15 -8.17 -6.16
C HIS A 125 -23.51 -7.70 -5.64
N HIS A 126 -23.65 -7.44 -4.33
CA HIS A 126 -24.91 -6.95 -3.77
C HIS A 126 -25.13 -5.46 -4.02
N THR A 127 -24.04 -4.66 -3.97
CA THR A 127 -24.12 -3.20 -4.18
C THR A 127 -23.61 -2.75 -5.54
N GLU A 128 -22.91 -3.62 -6.27
CA GLU A 128 -22.21 -3.32 -7.53
C GLU A 128 -21.11 -2.23 -7.35
N ASP A 129 -20.61 -2.08 -6.10
CA ASP A 129 -19.56 -1.12 -5.77
C ASP A 129 -18.18 -1.75 -5.92
N VAL A 130 -17.25 -0.98 -6.50
CA VAL A 130 -15.81 -1.31 -6.46
C VAL A 130 -15.29 -1.03 -5.07
N LEU A 131 -14.69 -2.04 -4.44
CA LEU A 131 -14.20 -2.01 -3.07
C LEU A 131 -12.71 -1.66 -2.97
N VAL A 132 -11.92 -2.15 -3.91
CA VAL A 132 -10.48 -1.90 -4.03
C VAL A 132 -10.01 -2.27 -5.44
N ILE A 133 -9.01 -1.56 -5.93
CA ILE A 133 -8.30 -1.87 -7.17
C ILE A 133 -6.94 -2.47 -6.81
N ILE A 134 -6.61 -3.64 -7.35
CA ILE A 134 -5.30 -4.27 -7.20
C ILE A 134 -4.49 -3.98 -8.46
N ASN A 135 -3.45 -3.17 -8.33
CA ASN A 135 -2.54 -2.82 -9.43
C ASN A 135 -1.31 -3.72 -9.35
N VAL A 136 -1.15 -4.61 -10.33
CA VAL A 136 -0.05 -5.56 -10.42
C VAL A 136 0.99 -5.05 -11.44
N SER A 137 2.23 -4.89 -11.01
CA SER A 137 3.31 -4.37 -11.86
C SER A 137 4.69 -4.99 -11.58
#